data_580e7f9ff5cef9b610c031bd6acd98d4
#
_entry.id   580e7f9ff5cef9b610c031bd6acd98d4
#
_cell.length_a   1.000
_cell.length_b   1.000
_cell.length_c   1.000
_cell.angle_alpha   90.00
_cell.angle_beta   90.00
_cell.angle_gamma   90.00
#
_symmetry.space_group_name_H-M   'P 1'
#
loop_
_entity.id
_entity.type
_entity.pdbx_description
1 polymer ?
#
loop_
_entity_poly.entity_id
_entity_poly.type
_entity_poly.pdbx_seq_one_letter_code
_entity_poly.pdbx_strand_id
1 'polypeptide(L)'
;MIKPVVLCGGEGSRLRPLTYYFQKAMIPVGREQRPLLEYILRHIRFHGFTEAVLLVGYKGEQVVNYFEDGGRVGLKLTYVWDTEDVKGTCSSLINAINQGALKKDETLLVYYGDILTNLDLTELVEKHFSEKAAATLAVSPNYQLPVGVVEINDGRVTAMREKPSIPINVTIGILTLEAHHITENPEAKDIMADLIPQLIQRGEKIAAYISNAFWYDVGTTERYEKLTNEIIYKHLSTILEKTRRS
;
A
#
# COMPACT_ATOMS: atom_id res chain seq x y z
N MET A 1 10.73 -13.63 10.98
CA MET A 1 11.41 -12.85 9.87
C MET A 1 10.34 -11.99 9.22
N ILE A 2 10.68 -10.74 8.83
CA ILE A 2 9.71 -9.86 8.15
C ILE A 2 9.84 -10.01 6.65
N LYS A 3 8.70 -10.20 5.97
CA LYS A 3 8.61 -10.34 4.53
C LYS A 3 7.79 -9.20 3.93
N PRO A 4 8.41 -8.28 3.17
CA PRO A 4 7.67 -7.29 2.38
C PRO A 4 6.84 -7.95 1.29
N VAL A 5 5.56 -7.56 1.22
CA VAL A 5 4.60 -8.04 0.22
C VAL A 5 3.90 -6.86 -0.41
N VAL A 6 3.93 -6.75 -1.73
CA VAL A 6 3.25 -5.67 -2.45
C VAL A 6 2.05 -6.23 -3.21
N LEU A 7 0.87 -5.65 -2.94
CA LEU A 7 -0.39 -6.01 -3.58
C LEU A 7 -0.54 -5.23 -4.89
N CYS A 8 -0.27 -5.86 -6.02
CA CYS A 8 -0.33 -5.23 -7.34
C CYS A 8 -1.09 -6.05 -8.40
N GLY A 9 -2.07 -6.87 -7.97
CA GLY A 9 -2.88 -7.73 -8.86
C GLY A 9 -4.14 -7.08 -9.45
N GLY A 10 -4.59 -5.93 -8.91
CA GLY A 10 -5.88 -5.33 -9.23
C GLY A 10 -5.98 -4.67 -10.61
N GLU A 11 -7.20 -4.66 -11.20
CA GLU A 11 -7.48 -4.07 -12.53
C GLU A 11 -7.36 -2.53 -12.58
N GLY A 12 -7.51 -1.83 -11.45
CA GLY A 12 -7.46 -0.38 -11.42
C GLY A 12 -8.56 0.32 -12.22
N SER A 13 -9.79 -0.20 -12.21
CA SER A 13 -10.91 0.27 -13.04
C SER A 13 -11.20 1.77 -12.91
N ARG A 14 -10.96 2.38 -11.74
CA ARG A 14 -11.13 3.81 -11.48
C ARG A 14 -10.08 4.71 -12.17
N LEU A 15 -9.02 4.11 -12.71
CA LEU A 15 -7.96 4.78 -13.49
C LEU A 15 -8.12 4.58 -15.00
N ARG A 16 -9.22 4.04 -15.46
CA ARG A 16 -9.53 3.95 -16.91
C ARG A 16 -9.65 5.38 -17.49
N PRO A 17 -9.11 5.63 -18.71
CA PRO A 17 -8.62 4.65 -19.68
C PRO A 17 -7.17 4.17 -19.53
N LEU A 18 -6.36 4.73 -18.63
CA LEU A 18 -4.94 4.38 -18.46
C LEU A 18 -4.75 2.88 -18.22
N THR A 19 -5.59 2.27 -17.38
CA THR A 19 -5.49 0.85 -17.04
C THR A 19 -6.00 -0.11 -18.11
N TYR A 20 -6.54 0.40 -19.22
CA TYR A 20 -6.68 -0.43 -20.44
C TYR A 20 -5.33 -0.79 -21.06
N TYR A 21 -4.30 0.00 -20.83
CA TYR A 21 -2.96 -0.17 -21.41
C TYR A 21 -1.93 -0.58 -20.39
N PHE A 22 -2.00 -0.03 -19.17
CA PHE A 22 -1.04 -0.25 -18.09
C PHE A 22 -1.66 -1.04 -16.94
N GLN A 23 -0.85 -1.93 -16.34
CA GLN A 23 -1.14 -2.39 -14.98
C GLN A 23 -1.08 -1.17 -14.04
N LYS A 24 -1.98 -1.08 -13.05
CA LYS A 24 -2.12 0.11 -12.20
C LYS A 24 -0.80 0.59 -11.58
N ALA A 25 -0.01 -0.34 -11.02
CA ALA A 25 1.26 -0.02 -10.38
C ALA A 25 2.39 0.28 -11.41
N MET A 26 2.14 0.06 -12.72
CA MET A 26 3.05 0.38 -13.80
C MET A 26 2.77 1.73 -14.46
N ILE A 27 1.75 2.46 -14.01
CA ILE A 27 1.46 3.80 -14.50
C ILE A 27 2.66 4.71 -14.21
N PRO A 28 3.21 5.41 -15.24
CA PRO A 28 4.39 6.24 -15.06
C PRO A 28 4.06 7.49 -14.25
N VAL A 29 4.90 7.83 -13.29
CA VAL A 29 4.78 9.02 -12.46
C VAL A 29 6.10 9.78 -12.36
N GLY A 30 6.02 11.08 -12.12
CA GLY A 30 7.20 11.92 -11.95
C GLY A 30 7.88 12.29 -13.27
N ARG A 31 8.90 13.17 -13.16
CA ARG A 31 9.66 13.67 -14.32
C ARG A 31 10.38 12.56 -15.10
N GLU A 32 10.87 11.56 -14.40
CA GLU A 32 11.60 10.43 -15.00
C GLU A 32 10.64 9.34 -15.51
N GLN A 33 9.32 9.57 -15.38
CA GLN A 33 8.26 8.64 -15.80
C GLN A 33 8.48 7.20 -15.33
N ARG A 34 8.93 7.05 -14.08
CA ARG A 34 9.10 5.74 -13.47
C ARG A 34 7.75 5.13 -13.13
N PRO A 35 7.60 3.81 -13.25
CA PRO A 35 6.43 3.13 -12.73
C PRO A 35 6.20 3.45 -11.25
N LEU A 36 4.93 3.61 -10.86
CA LEU A 36 4.54 3.81 -9.47
C LEU A 36 5.18 2.77 -8.54
N LEU A 37 5.19 1.50 -8.96
CA LEU A 37 5.78 0.39 -8.22
C LEU A 37 7.29 0.55 -8.00
N GLU A 38 8.02 1.25 -8.88
CA GLU A 38 9.46 1.47 -8.68
C GLU A 38 9.72 2.34 -7.45
N TYR A 39 8.88 3.34 -7.18
CA TYR A 39 8.97 4.15 -5.95
C TYR A 39 8.72 3.30 -4.71
N ILE A 40 7.74 2.42 -4.75
CA ILE A 40 7.40 1.51 -3.64
C ILE A 40 8.56 0.55 -3.35
N LEU A 41 9.10 -0.09 -4.38
CA LEU A 41 10.21 -1.03 -4.21
C LEU A 41 11.49 -0.34 -3.71
N ARG A 42 11.78 0.87 -4.23
CA ARG A 42 12.89 1.68 -3.72
C ARG A 42 12.66 2.13 -2.28
N HIS A 43 11.43 2.41 -1.88
CA HIS A 43 11.10 2.72 -0.50
C HIS A 43 11.34 1.51 0.42
N ILE A 44 10.93 0.32 0.02
CA ILE A 44 11.22 -0.94 0.72
C ILE A 44 12.75 -1.13 0.82
N ARG A 45 13.48 -0.96 -0.28
CA ARG A 45 14.95 -1.05 -0.30
C ARG A 45 15.63 -0.03 0.61
N PHE A 46 15.12 1.21 0.64
CA PHE A 46 15.64 2.30 1.47
C PHE A 46 15.63 1.95 2.96
N HIS A 47 14.63 1.19 3.42
CA HIS A 47 14.53 0.68 4.79
C HIS A 47 15.28 -0.63 5.03
N GLY A 48 16.25 -0.98 4.16
CA GLY A 48 17.19 -2.08 4.39
C GLY A 48 16.68 -3.47 3.99
N PHE A 49 15.47 -3.60 3.49
CA PHE A 49 14.99 -4.87 2.97
C PHE A 49 15.76 -5.27 1.71
N THR A 50 16.01 -6.57 1.54
CA THR A 50 16.78 -7.12 0.42
C THR A 50 15.93 -7.95 -0.53
N GLU A 51 14.70 -8.25 -0.17
CA GLU A 51 13.75 -9.04 -0.95
C GLU A 51 12.33 -8.54 -0.77
N ALA A 52 11.45 -8.83 -1.74
CA ALA A 52 10.03 -8.58 -1.64
C ALA A 52 9.25 -9.61 -2.47
N VAL A 53 8.00 -9.88 -2.06
CA VAL A 53 7.04 -10.68 -2.81
C VAL A 53 6.04 -9.75 -3.48
N LEU A 54 5.83 -9.91 -4.78
CA LEU A 54 4.86 -9.14 -5.56
C LEU A 54 3.68 -10.05 -5.91
N LEU A 55 2.48 -9.69 -5.44
CA LEU A 55 1.25 -10.39 -5.80
C LEU A 55 0.70 -9.74 -7.06
N VAL A 56 0.87 -10.42 -8.20
CA VAL A 56 0.54 -9.91 -9.53
C VAL A 56 -0.68 -10.64 -10.09
N GLY A 57 -1.47 -9.94 -10.89
CA GLY A 57 -2.66 -10.47 -11.52
C GLY A 57 -2.91 -9.79 -12.87
N TYR A 58 -3.90 -8.93 -12.95
CA TYR A 58 -4.23 -8.21 -14.18
C TYR A 58 -3.01 -7.50 -14.78
N LYS A 59 -2.64 -7.87 -16.04
CA LYS A 59 -1.44 -7.36 -16.75
C LYS A 59 -0.13 -7.51 -15.95
N GLY A 60 -0.02 -8.54 -15.13
CA GLY A 60 1.15 -8.78 -14.28
C GLY A 60 2.45 -8.98 -15.10
N GLU A 61 2.37 -9.41 -16.37
CA GLU A 61 3.51 -9.52 -17.27
C GLU A 61 4.27 -8.19 -17.42
N GLN A 62 3.58 -7.05 -17.37
CA GLN A 62 4.24 -5.74 -17.42
C GLN A 62 5.15 -5.52 -16.20
N VAL A 63 4.72 -6.00 -15.03
CA VAL A 63 5.50 -5.91 -13.79
C VAL A 63 6.72 -6.82 -13.90
N VAL A 64 6.51 -8.09 -14.25
CA VAL A 64 7.57 -9.09 -14.36
C VAL A 64 8.61 -8.68 -15.40
N ASN A 65 8.18 -8.25 -16.59
CA ASN A 65 9.08 -7.85 -17.68
C ASN A 65 9.89 -6.58 -17.36
N TYR A 66 9.36 -5.67 -16.54
CA TYR A 66 10.06 -4.43 -16.18
C TYR A 66 11.07 -4.63 -15.05
N PHE A 67 10.72 -5.39 -14.03
CA PHE A 67 11.55 -5.55 -12.84
C PHE A 67 12.43 -6.80 -12.87
N GLU A 68 12.11 -7.78 -13.71
CA GLU A 68 12.86 -9.04 -13.85
C GLU A 68 13.12 -9.70 -12.49
N ASP A 69 14.38 -9.93 -12.13
CA ASP A 69 14.78 -10.47 -10.83
C ASP A 69 14.82 -9.42 -9.69
N GLY A 70 14.58 -8.16 -10.01
CA GLY A 70 14.62 -7.03 -9.07
C GLY A 70 15.95 -6.29 -8.98
N GLY A 71 16.97 -6.69 -9.74
CA GLY A 71 18.29 -6.05 -9.78
C GLY A 71 18.21 -4.55 -10.07
N ARG A 72 17.21 -4.09 -10.82
CA ARG A 72 16.93 -2.69 -11.12
C ARG A 72 16.68 -1.83 -9.86
N VAL A 73 16.09 -2.40 -8.84
CA VAL A 73 15.70 -1.72 -7.58
C VAL A 73 16.52 -2.19 -6.37
N GLY A 74 17.47 -3.10 -6.58
CA GLY A 74 18.33 -3.65 -5.52
C GLY A 74 17.61 -4.60 -4.57
N LEU A 75 16.53 -5.24 -5.01
CA LEU A 75 15.77 -6.25 -4.28
C LEU A 75 15.78 -7.56 -5.05
N LYS A 76 15.74 -8.69 -4.34
CA LYS A 76 15.37 -9.98 -4.92
C LYS A 76 13.83 -10.06 -4.95
N LEU A 77 13.24 -10.18 -6.14
CA LEU A 77 11.79 -10.22 -6.30
C LEU A 77 11.30 -11.65 -6.52
N THR A 78 10.22 -11.98 -5.82
CA THR A 78 9.44 -13.20 -6.05
C THR A 78 8.04 -12.79 -6.51
N TYR A 79 7.56 -13.39 -7.58
CA TYR A 79 6.24 -13.09 -8.13
C TYR A 79 5.28 -14.22 -7.82
N VAL A 80 4.10 -13.87 -7.33
CA VAL A 80 2.99 -14.80 -7.13
C VAL A 80 1.83 -14.34 -8.00
N TRP A 81 1.36 -15.23 -8.88
CA TRP A 81 0.28 -14.94 -9.78
C TRP A 81 -1.07 -15.26 -9.16
N ASP A 82 -1.93 -14.26 -9.11
CA ASP A 82 -3.34 -14.46 -8.78
C ASP A 82 -4.08 -14.98 -10.01
N THR A 83 -4.80 -16.07 -9.84
CA THR A 83 -5.71 -16.61 -10.84
C THR A 83 -7.05 -15.86 -10.83
N GLU A 84 -7.90 -16.07 -11.82
CA GLU A 84 -9.22 -15.42 -11.90
C GLU A 84 -10.12 -15.68 -10.68
N ASP A 85 -9.91 -16.79 -9.99
CA ASP A 85 -10.66 -17.17 -8.79
C ASP A 85 -10.15 -16.44 -7.53
N VAL A 86 -8.93 -15.91 -7.53
CA VAL A 86 -8.35 -15.17 -6.41
C VAL A 86 -8.84 -13.73 -6.44
N LYS A 87 -9.83 -13.43 -5.59
CA LYS A 87 -10.43 -12.08 -5.51
C LYS A 87 -10.31 -11.54 -4.10
N GLY A 88 -9.64 -10.39 -3.98
CA GLY A 88 -9.44 -9.68 -2.72
C GLY A 88 -8.03 -9.84 -2.15
N THR A 89 -7.67 -8.87 -1.35
CA THR A 89 -6.30 -8.71 -0.84
C THR A 89 -5.87 -9.83 0.12
N CYS A 90 -6.79 -10.32 0.94
CA CYS A 90 -6.55 -11.45 1.83
C CYS A 90 -6.42 -12.76 1.04
N SER A 91 -7.30 -12.96 0.04
CA SER A 91 -7.24 -14.13 -0.85
C SER A 91 -5.90 -14.22 -1.59
N SER A 92 -5.35 -13.09 -2.06
CA SER A 92 -4.03 -13.04 -2.69
C SER A 92 -2.90 -13.46 -1.73
N LEU A 93 -2.97 -13.07 -0.45
CA LEU A 93 -2.01 -13.51 0.56
C LEU A 93 -2.13 -15.01 0.86
N ILE A 94 -3.36 -15.55 0.94
CA ILE A 94 -3.60 -16.98 1.08
C ILE A 94 -3.00 -17.75 -0.09
N ASN A 95 -3.22 -17.27 -1.31
CA ASN A 95 -2.64 -17.84 -2.52
C ASN A 95 -1.11 -17.87 -2.45
N ALA A 96 -0.48 -16.79 -2.00
CA ALA A 96 0.98 -16.72 -1.84
C ALA A 96 1.52 -17.70 -0.77
N ILE A 97 0.78 -17.91 0.31
CA ILE A 97 1.11 -18.91 1.34
C ILE A 97 0.98 -20.31 0.74
N ASN A 98 -0.08 -20.59 0.02
CA ASN A 98 -0.32 -21.91 -0.59
C ASN A 98 0.71 -22.25 -1.67
N GLN A 99 1.23 -21.24 -2.39
CA GLN A 99 2.33 -21.43 -3.36
C GLN A 99 3.71 -21.48 -2.69
N GLY A 100 3.81 -21.32 -1.37
CA GLY A 100 5.06 -21.39 -0.62
C GLY A 100 5.97 -20.16 -0.75
N ALA A 101 5.48 -19.07 -1.32
CA ALA A 101 6.20 -17.79 -1.42
C ALA A 101 6.20 -17.03 -0.07
N LEU A 102 5.19 -17.25 0.75
CA LEU A 102 5.05 -16.76 2.12
C LEU A 102 4.87 -17.95 3.08
N LYS A 103 5.31 -17.78 4.32
CA LYS A 103 5.14 -18.79 5.37
C LYS A 103 4.16 -18.31 6.44
N LYS A 104 3.48 -19.26 7.08
CA LYS A 104 2.50 -18.97 8.14
C LYS A 104 3.09 -18.33 9.40
N ASP A 105 4.37 -18.57 9.65
CA ASP A 105 5.13 -18.10 10.81
C ASP A 105 5.92 -16.80 10.53
N GLU A 106 5.67 -16.16 9.38
CA GLU A 106 6.27 -14.88 9.02
C GLU A 106 5.38 -13.70 9.46
N THR A 107 6.05 -12.59 9.80
CA THR A 107 5.42 -11.28 9.90
C THR A 107 5.49 -10.62 8.51
N LEU A 108 4.38 -10.21 7.96
CA LEU A 108 4.30 -9.57 6.65
C LEU A 108 4.30 -8.04 6.79
N LEU A 109 5.12 -7.36 6.00
CA LEU A 109 4.98 -5.93 5.73
C LEU A 109 4.18 -5.78 4.44
N VAL A 110 2.86 -5.61 4.57
CA VAL A 110 1.94 -5.50 3.44
C VAL A 110 1.88 -4.06 2.95
N TYR A 111 2.09 -3.88 1.66
CA TYR A 111 2.11 -2.58 1.00
C TYR A 111 1.15 -2.59 -0.19
N TYR A 112 0.17 -1.69 -0.23
CA TYR A 112 -0.73 -1.55 -1.36
C TYR A 112 -0.03 -0.87 -2.52
N GLY A 113 -0.08 -1.48 -3.70
CA GLY A 113 0.70 -1.11 -4.89
C GLY A 113 0.32 0.23 -5.55
N ASP A 114 -0.56 1.00 -4.94
CA ASP A 114 -1.00 2.31 -5.40
C ASP A 114 -0.69 3.46 -4.44
N ILE A 115 0.06 3.18 -3.37
CA ILE A 115 0.39 4.17 -2.34
C ILE A 115 1.82 4.66 -2.50
N LEU A 116 2.00 5.96 -2.68
CA LEU A 116 3.29 6.64 -2.55
C LEU A 116 3.42 7.25 -1.16
N THR A 117 4.54 7.03 -0.49
CA THR A 117 4.79 7.58 0.84
C THR A 117 6.28 7.63 1.18
N ASN A 118 6.64 8.46 2.15
CA ASN A 118 7.92 8.47 2.84
C ASN A 118 7.79 8.02 4.31
N LEU A 119 6.77 7.20 4.60
CA LEU A 119 6.54 6.60 5.92
C LEU A 119 7.79 5.86 6.40
N ASP A 120 8.14 5.97 7.67
CA ASP A 120 9.20 5.14 8.23
C ASP A 120 8.70 3.70 8.44
N LEU A 121 9.13 2.80 7.53
CA LEU A 121 8.76 1.38 7.58
C LEU A 121 9.46 0.66 8.74
N THR A 122 10.63 1.16 9.17
CA THR A 122 11.37 0.59 10.30
C THR A 122 10.62 0.84 11.60
N GLU A 123 10.20 2.08 11.84
CA GLU A 123 9.39 2.42 13.02
C GLU A 123 8.04 1.69 13.04
N LEU A 124 7.38 1.53 11.90
CA LEU A 124 6.14 0.75 11.80
C LEU A 124 6.37 -0.70 12.27
N VAL A 125 7.45 -1.31 11.82
CA VAL A 125 7.84 -2.68 12.19
C VAL A 125 8.22 -2.77 13.66
N GLU A 126 9.02 -1.84 14.17
CA GLU A 126 9.40 -1.77 15.59
C GLU A 126 8.16 -1.61 16.48
N LYS A 127 7.21 -0.76 16.08
CA LYS A 127 5.94 -0.61 16.77
C LYS A 127 5.17 -1.92 16.84
N HIS A 128 5.11 -2.66 15.73
CA HIS A 128 4.41 -3.95 15.68
C HIS A 128 4.96 -4.94 16.71
N PHE A 129 6.28 -5.12 16.77
CA PHE A 129 6.90 -6.06 17.70
C PHE A 129 6.82 -5.57 19.15
N SER A 130 7.01 -4.27 19.40
CA SER A 130 6.90 -3.71 20.77
C SER A 130 5.51 -3.90 21.35
N GLU A 131 4.49 -3.80 20.51
CA GLU A 131 3.10 -4.00 20.90
C GLU A 131 2.67 -5.47 20.94
N LYS A 132 3.47 -6.37 20.37
CA LYS A 132 3.10 -7.79 20.17
C LYS A 132 1.71 -7.91 19.54
N ALA A 133 1.49 -7.15 18.49
CA ALA A 133 0.19 -7.01 17.85
C ALA A 133 -0.04 -8.11 16.80
N ALA A 134 -1.29 -8.51 16.60
CA ALA A 134 -1.71 -9.35 15.48
C ALA A 134 -1.55 -8.62 14.14
N ALA A 135 -1.83 -7.31 14.14
CA ALA A 135 -1.52 -6.41 13.05
C ALA A 135 -1.23 -5.00 13.57
N THR A 136 -0.46 -4.22 12.81
CA THR A 136 -0.22 -2.79 13.07
C THR A 136 -0.51 -2.00 11.81
N LEU A 137 -1.49 -1.10 11.87
CA LEU A 137 -1.90 -0.29 10.74
C LEU A 137 -1.11 1.02 10.72
N ALA A 138 -0.57 1.41 9.59
CA ALA A 138 -0.10 2.77 9.38
C ALA A 138 -1.29 3.72 9.22
N VAL A 139 -1.32 4.78 10.01
CA VAL A 139 -2.46 5.70 10.18
C VAL A 139 -2.01 7.13 10.01
N SER A 140 -2.74 7.89 9.18
CA SER A 140 -2.63 9.35 9.12
C SER A 140 -3.68 9.97 10.05
N PRO A 141 -3.30 10.92 10.93
CA PRO A 141 -4.24 11.54 11.88
C PRO A 141 -5.12 12.62 11.23
N ASN A 142 -4.91 12.92 9.94
CA ASN A 142 -5.63 13.95 9.22
C ASN A 142 -6.00 13.47 7.81
N TYR A 143 -7.18 13.83 7.37
CA TYR A 143 -7.64 13.55 6.02
C TYR A 143 -8.21 14.78 5.35
N GLN A 144 -7.72 15.09 4.14
CA GLN A 144 -8.27 16.16 3.32
C GLN A 144 -9.52 15.66 2.61
N LEU A 145 -10.67 16.22 2.95
CA LEU A 145 -11.92 15.89 2.26
C LEU A 145 -11.89 16.41 0.81
N PRO A 146 -12.34 15.61 -0.17
CA PRO A 146 -12.36 16.04 -1.57
C PRO A 146 -13.56 16.94 -1.92
N VAL A 147 -14.33 17.40 -0.94
CA VAL A 147 -15.58 18.17 -1.08
C VAL A 147 -15.62 19.38 -0.16
N GLY A 148 -16.45 20.35 -0.48
CA GLY A 148 -16.77 21.45 0.42
C GLY A 148 -17.61 20.97 1.61
N VAL A 149 -17.29 21.46 2.81
CA VAL A 149 -18.04 21.22 4.05
C VAL A 149 -18.77 22.49 4.44
N VAL A 150 -20.05 22.37 4.77
CA VAL A 150 -20.89 23.50 5.20
C VAL A 150 -21.38 23.30 6.64
N GLU A 151 -21.48 24.40 7.37
CA GLU A 151 -22.17 24.46 8.64
C GLU A 151 -23.59 24.97 8.41
N ILE A 152 -24.57 24.31 9.03
CA ILE A 152 -25.99 24.65 8.85
C ILE A 152 -26.58 24.97 10.21
N ASN A 153 -27.26 26.14 10.31
CA ASN A 153 -28.07 26.50 11.44
C ASN A 153 -29.44 26.99 10.96
N ASP A 154 -30.51 26.49 11.54
CA ASP A 154 -31.91 26.80 11.19
C ASP A 154 -32.20 26.78 9.69
N GLY A 155 -31.66 25.77 8.97
CA GLY A 155 -31.85 25.59 7.54
C GLY A 155 -31.05 26.58 6.65
N ARG A 156 -30.15 27.36 7.24
CA ARG A 156 -29.26 28.29 6.51
C ARG A 156 -27.82 27.86 6.62
N VAL A 157 -27.07 27.97 5.51
CA VAL A 157 -25.61 27.78 5.52
C VAL A 157 -24.98 28.99 6.24
N THR A 158 -24.27 28.75 7.32
CA THR A 158 -23.61 29.77 8.14
C THR A 158 -22.11 29.84 7.92
N ALA A 159 -21.49 28.77 7.44
CA ALA A 159 -20.08 28.72 7.06
C ALA A 159 -19.84 27.69 5.96
N MET A 160 -18.76 27.86 5.18
CA MET A 160 -18.32 26.92 4.16
C MET A 160 -16.79 26.84 4.17
N ARG A 161 -16.27 25.61 4.08
CA ARG A 161 -14.84 25.33 3.95
C ARG A 161 -14.63 24.41 2.74
N GLU A 162 -13.87 24.87 1.76
CA GLU A 162 -13.56 24.07 0.58
C GLU A 162 -12.41 23.09 0.89
N LYS A 163 -12.67 21.81 0.65
CA LYS A 163 -11.71 20.71 0.81
C LYS A 163 -10.88 20.77 2.12
N PRO A 164 -11.55 20.91 3.28
CA PRO A 164 -10.83 21.05 4.53
C PRO A 164 -10.08 19.78 4.90
N SER A 165 -8.96 19.95 5.61
CA SER A 165 -8.34 18.85 6.36
C SER A 165 -9.11 18.69 7.67
N ILE A 166 -9.57 17.47 7.95
CA ILE A 166 -10.27 17.14 9.20
C ILE A 166 -9.44 16.18 10.04
N PRO A 167 -9.46 16.31 11.38
CA PRO A 167 -8.70 15.46 12.28
C PRO A 167 -9.42 14.12 12.48
N ILE A 168 -9.27 13.23 11.52
CA ILE A 168 -9.73 11.85 11.58
C ILE A 168 -8.59 10.90 11.25
N ASN A 169 -8.53 9.79 11.97
CA ASN A 169 -7.57 8.74 11.73
C ASN A 169 -7.99 7.90 10.51
N VAL A 170 -7.13 7.84 9.50
CA VAL A 170 -7.35 7.05 8.30
C VAL A 170 -6.19 6.10 8.04
N THR A 171 -6.48 4.85 7.65
CA THR A 171 -5.45 3.91 7.22
C THR A 171 -4.92 4.30 5.85
N ILE A 172 -3.61 4.13 5.65
CA ILE A 172 -2.92 4.57 4.42
C ILE A 172 -2.48 3.42 3.51
N GLY A 173 -3.00 2.21 3.73
CA GLY A 173 -2.70 1.05 2.85
C GLY A 173 -1.31 0.46 3.07
N ILE A 174 -0.73 0.62 4.26
CA ILE A 174 0.50 -0.06 4.69
C ILE A 174 0.25 -0.61 6.09
N LEU A 175 0.65 -1.85 6.32
CA LEU A 175 0.49 -2.51 7.62
C LEU A 175 1.52 -3.62 7.81
N THR A 176 1.77 -3.97 9.08
CA THR A 176 2.37 -5.25 9.43
C THR A 176 1.30 -6.21 9.91
N LEU A 177 1.43 -7.49 9.59
CA LEU A 177 0.43 -8.51 9.85
C LEU A 177 1.10 -9.87 10.10
N GLU A 178 0.72 -10.55 11.16
CA GLU A 178 1.14 -11.92 11.41
C GLU A 178 0.42 -12.88 10.44
N ALA A 179 1.20 -13.61 9.63
CA ALA A 179 0.65 -14.40 8.52
C ALA A 179 -0.30 -15.53 8.96
N HIS A 180 -0.12 -16.09 10.17
CA HIS A 180 -1.01 -17.15 10.66
C HIS A 180 -2.47 -16.70 10.79
N HIS A 181 -2.72 -15.43 11.14
CA HIS A 181 -4.07 -14.89 11.21
C HIS A 181 -4.80 -14.92 9.85
N ILE A 182 -4.07 -14.84 8.74
CA ILE A 182 -4.66 -14.95 7.41
C ILE A 182 -5.21 -16.38 7.20
N THR A 183 -4.40 -17.38 7.56
CA THR A 183 -4.77 -18.79 7.35
C THR A 183 -5.83 -19.29 8.34
N GLU A 184 -5.95 -18.67 9.49
CA GLU A 184 -6.99 -18.93 10.50
C GLU A 184 -8.33 -18.27 10.14
N ASN A 185 -8.36 -17.41 9.13
CA ASN A 185 -9.53 -16.71 8.64
C ASN A 185 -9.73 -16.91 7.12
N PRO A 186 -9.87 -18.14 6.63
CA PRO A 186 -9.88 -18.43 5.19
C PRO A 186 -11.06 -17.82 4.43
N GLU A 187 -12.13 -17.45 5.13
CA GLU A 187 -13.31 -16.80 4.53
C GLU A 187 -13.11 -15.29 4.29
N ALA A 188 -12.11 -14.67 4.92
CA ALA A 188 -11.80 -13.27 4.72
C ALA A 188 -11.23 -13.07 3.32
N LYS A 189 -11.85 -12.19 2.52
CA LYS A 189 -11.40 -11.87 1.16
C LYS A 189 -10.54 -10.64 1.12
N ASP A 190 -10.88 -9.64 1.93
CA ASP A 190 -10.16 -8.37 1.99
C ASP A 190 -9.53 -8.15 3.37
N ILE A 191 -8.31 -7.61 3.39
CA ILE A 191 -7.59 -7.37 4.65
C ILE A 191 -8.33 -6.33 5.49
N MET A 192 -8.70 -5.20 4.90
CA MET A 192 -9.27 -4.08 5.66
C MET A 192 -10.77 -4.22 5.89
N ALA A 193 -11.51 -4.80 4.93
CA ALA A 193 -12.95 -4.95 5.04
C ALA A 193 -13.37 -6.17 5.85
N ASP A 194 -12.59 -7.25 5.82
CA ASP A 194 -12.97 -8.52 6.44
C ASP A 194 -12.03 -8.90 7.59
N LEU A 195 -10.72 -9.09 7.30
CA LEU A 195 -9.78 -9.69 8.26
C LEU A 195 -9.59 -8.80 9.50
N ILE A 196 -9.23 -7.53 9.33
CA ILE A 196 -8.97 -6.63 10.46
C ILE A 196 -10.20 -6.47 11.38
N PRO A 197 -11.43 -6.23 10.86
CA PRO A 197 -12.62 -6.22 11.70
C PRO A 197 -12.87 -7.52 12.45
N GLN A 198 -12.66 -8.70 11.84
CA GLN A 198 -12.80 -9.99 12.50
C GLN A 198 -11.79 -10.18 13.63
N LEU A 199 -10.53 -9.79 13.42
CA LEU A 199 -9.50 -9.84 14.46
C LEU A 199 -9.86 -8.95 15.65
N ILE A 200 -10.33 -7.72 15.40
CA ILE A 200 -10.81 -6.81 16.45
C ILE A 200 -11.96 -7.42 17.24
N GLN A 201 -12.94 -8.03 16.56
CA GLN A 201 -14.09 -8.68 17.21
C GLN A 201 -13.68 -9.88 18.07
N ARG A 202 -12.61 -10.59 17.72
CA ARG A 202 -12.05 -11.70 18.50
C ARG A 202 -11.17 -11.23 19.66
N GLY A 203 -10.97 -9.92 19.82
CA GLY A 203 -10.13 -9.35 20.88
C GLY A 203 -8.64 -9.39 20.58
N GLU A 204 -8.26 -9.68 19.32
CA GLU A 204 -6.87 -9.60 18.91
C GLU A 204 -6.37 -8.15 18.93
N LYS A 205 -5.11 -7.98 19.31
CA LYS A 205 -4.51 -6.65 19.40
C LYS A 205 -4.17 -6.10 18.03
N ILE A 206 -4.88 -5.08 17.59
CA ILE A 206 -4.57 -4.30 16.39
C ILE A 206 -3.98 -2.97 16.84
N ALA A 207 -2.69 -2.77 16.58
CA ALA A 207 -1.99 -1.54 16.92
C ALA A 207 -2.12 -0.49 15.81
N ALA A 208 -1.95 0.79 16.16
CA ALA A 208 -1.87 1.90 15.21
C ALA A 208 -0.48 2.54 15.28
N TYR A 209 0.17 2.67 14.13
CA TYR A 209 1.34 3.52 13.95
C TYR A 209 0.89 4.85 13.33
N ILE A 210 0.73 5.87 14.18
CA ILE A 210 0.24 7.19 13.76
C ILE A 210 1.42 8.01 13.24
N SER A 211 1.33 8.48 12.00
CA SER A 211 2.40 9.25 11.36
C SER A 211 1.83 10.39 10.52
N ASN A 212 2.56 11.53 10.55
CA ASN A 212 2.33 12.66 9.65
C ASN A 212 3.17 12.57 8.36
N ALA A 213 3.71 11.40 8.03
CA ALA A 213 4.42 11.17 6.79
C ALA A 213 3.55 11.53 5.58
N PHE A 214 4.20 11.98 4.52
CA PHE A 214 3.53 12.14 3.24
C PHE A 214 2.98 10.79 2.77
N TRP A 215 1.75 10.77 2.31
CA TRP A 215 1.17 9.64 1.61
C TRP A 215 0.21 10.10 0.52
N TYR A 216 0.16 9.33 -0.55
CA TYR A 216 -0.66 9.64 -1.70
C TYR A 216 -1.16 8.36 -2.37
N ASP A 217 -2.48 8.19 -2.40
CA ASP A 217 -3.15 7.10 -3.09
C ASP A 217 -3.38 7.50 -4.57
N VAL A 218 -2.77 6.78 -5.49
CA VAL A 218 -2.96 6.94 -6.94
C VAL A 218 -4.11 6.05 -7.40
N GLY A 219 -5.30 6.28 -6.84
CA GLY A 219 -6.47 5.42 -7.04
C GLY A 219 -7.43 5.85 -8.13
N THR A 220 -7.36 7.10 -8.60
CA THR A 220 -8.26 7.66 -9.63
C THR A 220 -7.49 8.53 -10.60
N THR A 221 -8.05 8.75 -11.81
CA THR A 221 -7.47 9.64 -12.83
C THR A 221 -7.26 11.05 -12.29
N GLU A 222 -8.23 11.61 -11.55
CA GLU A 222 -8.11 12.92 -10.92
C GLU A 222 -6.92 13.00 -9.95
N ARG A 223 -6.72 11.97 -9.13
CA ARG A 223 -5.58 11.92 -8.21
C ARG A 223 -4.26 11.75 -8.96
N TYR A 224 -4.24 10.96 -10.03
CA TYR A 224 -3.07 10.82 -10.87
C TYR A 224 -2.63 12.15 -11.50
N GLU A 225 -3.58 12.92 -12.06
CA GLU A 225 -3.32 14.23 -12.67
C GLU A 225 -2.78 15.27 -11.66
N LYS A 226 -3.23 15.18 -10.41
CA LYS A 226 -2.76 16.07 -9.32
C LYS A 226 -1.41 15.69 -8.74
N LEU A 227 -0.87 14.53 -9.06
CA LEU A 227 0.43 14.08 -8.60
C LEU A 227 1.54 14.75 -9.41
N THR A 228 1.91 15.97 -9.04
CA THR A 228 2.92 16.76 -9.76
C THR A 228 4.34 16.29 -9.48
N ASN A 229 5.26 16.65 -10.39
CA ASN A 229 6.69 16.40 -10.21
C ASN A 229 7.24 17.04 -8.93
N GLU A 230 6.71 18.20 -8.53
CA GLU A 230 7.10 18.90 -7.30
C GLU A 230 6.76 18.10 -6.06
N ILE A 231 5.55 17.51 -6.01
CA ILE A 231 5.11 16.67 -4.91
C ILE A 231 6.04 15.46 -4.77
N ILE A 232 6.32 14.78 -5.90
CA ILE A 232 7.21 13.61 -5.91
C ILE A 232 8.61 13.99 -5.45
N TYR A 233 9.20 15.05 -6.02
CA TYR A 233 10.54 15.49 -5.67
C TYR A 233 10.63 15.88 -4.19
N LYS A 234 9.70 16.71 -3.73
CA LYS A 234 9.66 17.19 -2.34
C LYS A 234 9.67 16.04 -1.31
N HIS A 235 8.94 14.98 -1.58
CA HIS A 235 8.70 13.93 -0.58
C HIS A 235 9.49 12.64 -0.79
N LEU A 236 9.93 12.35 -2.03
CA LEU A 236 10.52 11.06 -2.37
C LEU A 236 11.95 11.15 -2.94
N SER A 237 12.51 12.36 -3.15
CA SER A 237 13.87 12.53 -3.71
C SER A 237 14.94 11.81 -2.89
N THR A 238 14.91 11.92 -1.57
CA THR A 238 15.88 11.26 -0.68
C THR A 238 15.89 9.74 -0.85
N ILE A 239 14.70 9.12 -0.98
CA ILE A 239 14.55 7.69 -1.22
C ILE A 239 15.17 7.31 -2.56
N LEU A 240 14.85 8.07 -3.61
CA LEU A 240 15.36 7.81 -4.96
C LEU A 240 16.88 7.99 -5.06
N GLU A 241 17.43 9.01 -4.44
CA GLU A 241 18.86 9.30 -4.46
C GLU A 241 19.67 8.22 -3.75
N LYS A 242 19.26 7.84 -2.53
CA LYS A 242 19.95 6.81 -1.73
C LYS A 242 19.80 5.39 -2.28
N THR A 243 18.82 5.14 -3.15
CA THR A 243 18.60 3.85 -3.80
C THR A 243 18.97 3.86 -5.28
N ARG A 244 19.58 4.93 -5.79
CA ARG A 244 20.27 4.91 -7.09
C ARG A 244 21.39 3.89 -7.00
N ARG A 245 21.61 3.12 -8.08
CA ARG A 245 22.66 2.10 -8.15
C ARG A 245 24.00 2.72 -7.70
N SER A 246 24.58 2.18 -6.61
CA SER A 246 26.01 2.21 -6.37
C SER A 246 26.73 1.36 -7.39
#